data_a5cc51e728dcd513575adf3b067d730e
#
_entry.id   a5cc51e728dcd513575adf3b067d730e
#
_cell.length_a   1.000
_cell.length_b   1.000
_cell.length_c   1.000
_cell.angle_alpha   90.00
_cell.angle_beta   90.00
_cell.angle_gamma   90.00
#
_symmetry.space_group_name_H-M   'P 1'
#
loop_
_entity.id
_entity.type
_entity.pdbx_description
1 polymer ?
#
loop_
_entity_poly.entity_id
_entity_poly.type
_entity_poly.pdbx_seq_one_letter_code
_entity_poly.pdbx_strand_id
1 'polypeptide(L)'
;MDGKEASLSAQERPVSDFPDMLKKFAAAVEANDGAGLAALFTADGVYEDGFYGACTGAAAIAGMVAHFHETGESFRWEFFDPVSDGRAGYAHYRFSYRSKVAGAEGKPVAFEGIGHFALRDGKIARYCEVFDRGVALAQQGFAADRIKRVVEKAAARQNATPEFAAHLRRLAERSA
;
A
#
# COMPACT_ATOMS: atom_id res chain seq x y z
N MET A 1 57.19 6.61 -5.06
CA MET A 1 56.25 5.48 -4.95
C MET A 1 54.92 6.07 -4.54
N ASP A 2 54.11 6.42 -5.56
CA ASP A 2 52.85 7.14 -5.36
C ASP A 2 51.75 6.13 -5.20
N GLY A 3 51.23 5.99 -3.96
CA GLY A 3 50.03 5.24 -3.65
C GLY A 3 48.82 6.08 -4.00
N LYS A 4 48.23 5.78 -5.15
CA LYS A 4 46.99 6.40 -5.61
C LYS A 4 45.83 5.69 -4.90
N GLU A 5 45.37 6.25 -3.77
CA GLU A 5 44.12 5.85 -3.15
C GLU A 5 42.97 6.22 -4.08
N ALA A 6 42.35 5.21 -4.66
CA ALA A 6 41.12 5.36 -5.41
C ALA A 6 39.98 5.63 -4.41
N SER A 7 39.64 6.90 -4.22
CA SER A 7 38.45 7.34 -3.56
C SER A 7 37.23 6.84 -4.37
N LEU A 8 36.60 5.79 -3.91
CA LEU A 8 35.26 5.43 -4.35
C LEU A 8 34.30 6.51 -3.85
N SER A 9 33.99 7.47 -4.70
CA SER A 9 32.91 8.41 -4.45
C SER A 9 31.61 7.59 -4.37
N ALA A 10 31.10 7.41 -3.17
CA ALA A 10 29.72 7.06 -2.97
C ALA A 10 28.89 8.16 -3.63
N GLN A 11 28.36 7.84 -4.80
CA GLN A 11 27.45 8.70 -5.52
C GLN A 11 26.23 8.88 -4.62
N GLU A 12 26.17 10.01 -3.93
CA GLU A 12 25.00 10.42 -3.18
C GLU A 12 23.84 10.46 -4.19
N ARG A 13 23.07 9.39 -4.24
CA ARG A 13 21.77 9.44 -4.89
C ARG A 13 20.96 10.50 -4.16
N PRO A 14 20.31 11.42 -4.89
CA PRO A 14 19.51 12.41 -4.24
C PRO A 14 18.51 11.68 -3.32
N VAL A 15 18.56 11.97 -2.02
CA VAL A 15 17.54 11.66 -1.04
C VAL A 15 16.38 12.58 -1.38
N SER A 16 15.87 12.41 -2.57
CA SER A 16 14.88 13.27 -3.17
C SER A 16 13.56 12.53 -3.15
N ASP A 17 12.55 13.26 -3.08
CA ASP A 17 11.23 13.00 -3.60
C ASP A 17 10.38 11.90 -2.97
N PHE A 18 10.83 11.09 -2.02
CA PHE A 18 9.91 10.13 -1.40
C PHE A 18 8.75 10.86 -0.67
N PRO A 19 8.97 11.91 0.13
CA PRO A 19 7.90 12.73 0.66
C PRO A 19 7.02 13.38 -0.42
N ASP A 20 7.61 13.84 -1.52
CA ASP A 20 6.85 14.44 -2.62
C ASP A 20 6.10 13.37 -3.44
N MET A 21 6.67 12.19 -3.59
CA MET A 21 5.97 11.03 -4.16
C MET A 21 4.73 10.69 -3.34
N LEU A 22 4.82 10.67 -2.00
CA LEU A 22 3.70 10.40 -1.10
C LEU A 22 2.59 11.46 -1.23
N LYS A 23 2.95 12.76 -1.34
CA LYS A 23 1.99 13.82 -1.59
C LYS A 23 1.23 13.63 -2.92
N LYS A 24 1.97 13.31 -4.00
CA LYS A 24 1.38 13.02 -5.32
C LYS A 24 0.48 11.77 -5.27
N PHE A 25 0.92 10.74 -4.55
CA PHE A 25 0.15 9.51 -4.35
C PHE A 25 -1.19 9.81 -3.67
N ALA A 26 -1.18 10.49 -2.54
CA ALA A 26 -2.38 10.88 -1.80
C ALA A 26 -3.30 11.76 -2.66
N ALA A 27 -2.76 12.81 -3.28
CA ALA A 27 -3.54 13.71 -4.12
C ALA A 27 -4.21 12.99 -5.31
N ALA A 28 -3.52 12.05 -5.96
CA ALA A 28 -4.07 11.29 -7.06
C ALA A 28 -5.25 10.40 -6.62
N VAL A 29 -5.14 9.72 -5.47
CA VAL A 29 -6.24 8.91 -4.93
C VAL A 29 -7.42 9.80 -4.53
N GLU A 30 -7.18 10.90 -3.82
CA GLU A 30 -8.22 11.84 -3.38
C GLU A 30 -8.97 12.46 -4.56
N ALA A 31 -8.27 12.77 -5.65
CA ALA A 31 -8.83 13.41 -6.84
C ALA A 31 -9.46 12.44 -7.85
N ASN A 32 -9.48 11.14 -7.60
CA ASN A 32 -9.84 10.12 -8.60
C ASN A 32 -8.96 10.17 -9.86
N ASP A 33 -7.71 10.56 -9.71
CA ASP A 33 -6.72 10.60 -10.79
C ASP A 33 -5.96 9.27 -10.88
N GLY A 34 -6.61 8.26 -11.43
CA GLY A 34 -6.01 6.93 -11.60
C GLY A 34 -4.79 6.95 -12.54
N ALA A 35 -4.79 7.83 -13.55
CA ALA A 35 -3.64 7.98 -14.45
C ALA A 35 -2.45 8.63 -13.73
N GLY A 36 -2.68 9.67 -12.94
CA GLY A 36 -1.68 10.32 -12.11
C GLY A 36 -1.09 9.36 -11.09
N LEU A 37 -1.90 8.54 -10.42
CA LEU A 37 -1.40 7.50 -9.53
C LEU A 37 -0.53 6.48 -10.28
N ALA A 38 -1.02 5.95 -11.40
CA ALA A 38 -0.29 4.96 -12.21
C ALA A 38 1.04 5.48 -12.72
N ALA A 39 1.16 6.77 -13.03
CA ALA A 39 2.41 7.41 -13.48
C ALA A 39 3.53 7.39 -12.43
N LEU A 40 3.21 7.25 -11.14
CA LEU A 40 4.18 7.10 -10.07
C LEU A 40 4.80 5.69 -10.03
N PHE A 41 4.18 4.72 -10.69
CA PHE A 41 4.64 3.33 -10.72
C PHE A 41 5.52 3.05 -11.95
N THR A 42 6.34 2.01 -11.87
CA THR A 42 7.02 1.42 -13.02
C THR A 42 5.99 0.77 -13.95
N ALA A 43 6.35 0.50 -15.21
CA ALA A 43 5.43 -0.10 -16.18
C ALA A 43 4.85 -1.46 -15.74
N ASP A 44 5.65 -2.24 -15.00
CA ASP A 44 5.30 -3.52 -14.38
C ASP A 44 4.94 -3.37 -12.90
N GLY A 45 4.70 -2.14 -12.44
CA GLY A 45 4.45 -1.82 -11.04
C GLY A 45 3.20 -2.48 -10.48
N VAL A 46 3.24 -2.80 -9.19
CA VAL A 46 2.16 -3.50 -8.49
C VAL A 46 1.66 -2.63 -7.33
N TYR A 47 0.37 -2.35 -7.33
CA TYR A 47 -0.36 -1.85 -6.16
C TYR A 47 -1.06 -3.03 -5.50
N GLU A 48 -0.66 -3.40 -4.29
CA GLU A 48 -1.29 -4.47 -3.53
C GLU A 48 -2.22 -3.88 -2.47
N ASP A 49 -3.50 -3.82 -2.83
CA ASP A 49 -4.55 -3.31 -1.95
C ASP A 49 -4.96 -4.34 -0.90
N GLY A 50 -5.21 -3.86 0.32
CA GLY A 50 -5.60 -4.70 1.43
C GLY A 50 -6.92 -5.45 1.25
N PHE A 51 -7.89 -4.88 0.53
CA PHE A 51 -9.21 -5.50 0.29
C PHE A 51 -9.30 -6.19 -1.07
N TYR A 52 -8.80 -5.55 -2.13
CA TYR A 52 -8.99 -5.98 -3.53
C TYR A 52 -7.86 -6.88 -4.02
N GLY A 53 -6.67 -6.81 -3.41
CA GLY A 53 -5.50 -7.58 -3.81
C GLY A 53 -4.58 -6.83 -4.77
N ALA A 54 -3.79 -7.56 -5.56
CA ALA A 54 -2.77 -6.99 -6.42
C ALA A 54 -3.35 -6.46 -7.74
N CYS A 55 -3.05 -5.19 -8.06
CA CYS A 55 -3.31 -4.55 -9.34
C CYS A 55 -1.97 -4.29 -10.03
N THR A 56 -1.73 -4.92 -11.17
CA THR A 56 -0.45 -4.84 -11.90
C THR A 56 -0.57 -4.00 -13.16
N GLY A 57 0.33 -3.02 -13.29
CA GLY A 57 0.41 -2.13 -14.44
C GLY A 57 -0.60 -0.97 -14.43
N ALA A 58 -0.36 -0.01 -15.30
CA ALA A 58 -1.05 1.29 -15.26
C ALA A 58 -2.58 1.18 -15.36
N ALA A 59 -3.10 0.35 -16.26
CA ALA A 59 -4.55 0.22 -16.45
C ALA A 59 -5.26 -0.37 -15.22
N ALA A 60 -4.65 -1.40 -14.57
CA ALA A 60 -5.22 -2.02 -13.38
C ALA A 60 -5.18 -1.07 -12.17
N ILE A 61 -4.08 -0.33 -11.99
CA ILE A 61 -3.95 0.67 -10.93
C ILE A 61 -4.96 1.80 -11.11
N ALA A 62 -5.12 2.32 -12.32
CA ALA A 62 -6.11 3.35 -12.61
C ALA A 62 -7.55 2.85 -12.37
N GLY A 63 -7.86 1.63 -12.81
CA GLY A 63 -9.17 1.01 -12.58
C GLY A 63 -9.48 0.80 -11.08
N MET A 64 -8.48 0.49 -10.27
CA MET A 64 -8.64 0.37 -8.83
C MET A 64 -9.04 1.71 -8.18
N VAL A 65 -8.40 2.82 -8.58
CA VAL A 65 -8.77 4.16 -8.06
C VAL A 65 -10.22 4.49 -8.42
N ALA A 66 -10.62 4.24 -9.67
CA ALA A 66 -12.02 4.43 -10.07
C ALA A 66 -12.98 3.60 -9.22
N HIS A 67 -12.62 2.34 -8.92
CA HIS A 67 -13.43 1.48 -8.06
C HIS A 67 -13.52 1.98 -6.60
N PHE A 68 -12.47 2.59 -6.06
CA PHE A 68 -12.57 3.27 -4.76
C PHE A 68 -13.67 4.34 -4.78
N HIS A 69 -13.73 5.16 -5.84
CA HIS A 69 -14.71 6.23 -5.97
C HIS A 69 -16.14 5.76 -6.32
N GLU A 70 -16.30 4.51 -6.76
CA GLU A 70 -17.62 3.87 -6.83
C GLU A 70 -18.17 3.52 -5.45
N THR A 71 -17.29 3.09 -4.53
CA THR A 71 -17.66 2.57 -3.20
C THR A 71 -17.47 3.54 -2.06
N GLY A 72 -16.82 4.69 -2.31
CA GLY A 72 -16.55 5.74 -1.34
C GLY A 72 -16.52 7.13 -1.97
N GLU A 73 -16.47 8.13 -1.12
CA GLU A 73 -16.34 9.56 -1.47
C GLU A 73 -15.64 10.33 -0.36
N SER A 74 -15.23 11.58 -0.64
CA SER A 74 -14.56 12.46 0.33
C SER A 74 -13.30 11.83 0.92
N PHE A 75 -12.49 11.24 0.07
CA PHE A 75 -11.25 10.60 0.47
C PHE A 75 -10.26 11.60 1.02
N ARG A 76 -9.56 11.20 2.10
CA ARG A 76 -8.41 11.90 2.65
C ARG A 76 -7.32 10.90 3.01
N TRP A 77 -6.10 11.15 2.51
CA TRP A 77 -4.93 10.32 2.78
C TRP A 77 -3.77 11.20 3.27
N GLU A 78 -3.33 10.97 4.47
CA GLU A 78 -2.23 11.71 5.08
C GLU A 78 -1.10 10.74 5.41
N PHE A 79 0.11 11.03 4.91
CA PHE A 79 1.32 10.29 5.24
C PHE A 79 2.15 11.04 6.29
N PHE A 80 2.75 10.27 7.21
CA PHE A 80 3.57 10.75 8.31
C PHE A 80 4.88 9.96 8.38
N ASP A 81 5.91 10.57 8.95
CA ASP A 81 7.19 9.94 9.27
C ASP A 81 7.79 9.11 8.12
N PRO A 82 7.90 9.69 6.91
CA PRO A 82 8.42 8.96 5.78
C PRO A 82 9.92 8.68 5.95
N VAL A 83 10.32 7.42 5.71
CA VAL A 83 11.72 7.01 5.65
C VAL A 83 11.99 6.25 4.36
N SER A 84 13.15 6.47 3.74
CA SER A 84 13.54 5.75 2.52
C SER A 84 15.05 5.72 2.36
N ASP A 85 15.57 4.64 1.79
CA ASP A 85 16.95 4.47 1.35
C ASP A 85 17.10 4.60 -0.20
N GLY A 86 16.03 4.99 -0.87
CA GLY A 86 15.94 5.06 -2.33
C GLY A 86 15.64 3.73 -3.03
N ARG A 87 15.63 2.60 -2.31
CA ARG A 87 15.20 1.27 -2.79
C ARG A 87 13.95 0.79 -2.09
N ALA A 88 13.83 1.12 -0.82
CA ALA A 88 12.62 0.88 -0.04
C ALA A 88 12.21 2.16 0.67
N GLY A 89 10.90 2.36 0.83
CA GLY A 89 10.33 3.44 1.60
C GLY A 89 9.20 2.94 2.48
N TYR A 90 9.02 3.58 3.61
CA TYR A 90 7.94 3.32 4.55
C TYR A 90 7.36 4.65 5.02
N ALA A 91 6.06 4.67 5.21
CA ALA A 91 5.39 5.80 5.84
C ALA A 91 4.18 5.31 6.65
N HIS A 92 3.99 5.88 7.82
CA HIS A 92 2.74 5.76 8.54
C HIS A 92 1.69 6.61 7.82
N TYR A 93 0.43 6.15 7.78
CA TYR A 93 -0.64 6.91 7.15
C TYR A 93 -1.93 6.86 7.97
N ARG A 94 -2.78 7.88 7.76
CA ARG A 94 -4.19 7.89 8.09
C ARG A 94 -5.00 8.04 6.82
N PHE A 95 -6.02 7.22 6.69
CA PHE A 95 -6.91 7.22 5.55
C PHE A 95 -8.35 7.28 6.01
N SER A 96 -9.15 8.11 5.37
CA SER A 96 -10.58 8.20 5.67
C SER A 96 -11.40 8.50 4.43
N TYR A 97 -12.67 8.10 4.49
CA TYR A 97 -13.65 8.34 3.43
C TYR A 97 -15.08 8.24 3.98
N ARG A 98 -16.07 8.61 3.19
CA ARG A 98 -17.48 8.29 3.43
C ARG A 98 -17.90 7.13 2.56
N SER A 99 -18.51 6.11 3.16
CA SER A 99 -18.94 4.91 2.46
C SER A 99 -20.13 5.21 1.53
N LYS A 100 -20.11 4.62 0.34
CA LYS A 100 -21.24 4.55 -0.61
C LYS A 100 -21.80 3.13 -0.71
N VAL A 101 -21.28 2.21 0.11
CA VAL A 101 -21.72 0.82 0.13
C VAL A 101 -23.13 0.71 0.70
N ALA A 102 -24.00 -0.08 0.04
CA ALA A 102 -25.38 -0.29 0.45
C ALA A 102 -25.50 -0.71 1.93
N GLY A 103 -26.32 0.01 2.69
CA GLY A 103 -26.49 -0.15 4.14
C GLY A 103 -25.41 0.50 5.00
N ALA A 104 -24.43 1.14 4.40
CA ALA A 104 -23.39 1.91 5.08
C ALA A 104 -23.20 3.31 4.47
N GLU A 105 -24.16 3.77 3.67
CA GLU A 105 -24.07 5.05 2.95
C GLU A 105 -23.86 6.23 3.90
N GLY A 106 -22.91 7.09 3.56
CA GLY A 106 -22.56 8.29 4.31
C GLY A 106 -21.79 8.03 5.62
N LYS A 107 -21.63 6.78 6.05
CA LYS A 107 -20.87 6.49 7.27
C LYS A 107 -19.39 6.87 7.08
N PRO A 108 -18.80 7.59 8.04
CA PRO A 108 -17.37 7.85 8.03
C PRO A 108 -16.61 6.55 8.34
N VAL A 109 -15.57 6.30 7.56
CA VAL A 109 -14.62 5.20 7.77
C VAL A 109 -13.23 5.81 7.88
N ALA A 110 -12.50 5.49 8.94
CA ALA A 110 -11.14 5.97 9.14
C ALA A 110 -10.29 4.88 9.76
N PHE A 111 -9.08 4.72 9.27
CA PHE A 111 -8.08 3.78 9.80
C PHE A 111 -6.67 4.29 9.54
N GLU A 112 -5.73 3.69 10.21
CA GLU A 112 -4.32 3.97 10.01
C GLU A 112 -3.56 2.69 9.67
N GLY A 113 -2.39 2.87 9.07
CA GLY A 113 -1.55 1.76 8.68
C GLY A 113 -0.14 2.20 8.31
N ILE A 114 0.64 1.26 7.83
CA ILE A 114 1.98 1.50 7.31
C ILE A 114 2.02 1.05 5.86
N GLY A 115 2.38 1.99 4.97
CA GLY A 115 2.68 1.69 3.58
C GLY A 115 4.15 1.29 3.42
N HIS A 116 4.39 0.25 2.63
CA HIS A 116 5.71 -0.17 2.17
C HIS A 116 5.81 0.02 0.66
N PHE A 117 6.88 0.68 0.23
CA PHE A 117 7.16 1.04 -1.15
C PHE A 117 8.49 0.41 -1.56
N ALA A 118 8.48 -0.55 -2.47
CA ALA A 118 9.69 -0.94 -3.18
C ALA A 118 9.92 0.03 -4.33
N LEU A 119 11.10 0.64 -4.40
CA LEU A 119 11.41 1.69 -5.36
C LEU A 119 12.44 1.21 -6.39
N ARG A 120 12.24 1.60 -7.65
CA ARG A 120 13.15 1.33 -8.76
C ARG A 120 13.14 2.52 -9.72
N ASP A 121 14.32 3.07 -9.99
CA ASP A 121 14.51 4.20 -10.91
C ASP A 121 13.62 5.42 -10.59
N GLY A 122 13.48 5.73 -9.28
CA GLY A 122 12.68 6.86 -8.82
C GLY A 122 11.16 6.64 -8.90
N LYS A 123 10.70 5.42 -9.20
CA LYS A 123 9.29 5.03 -9.27
C LYS A 123 8.96 3.91 -8.31
N ILE A 124 7.68 3.72 -8.05
CA ILE A 124 7.16 2.63 -7.22
C ILE A 124 7.14 1.35 -8.06
N ALA A 125 7.95 0.36 -7.72
CA ALA A 125 7.88 -0.97 -8.32
C ALA A 125 6.81 -1.84 -7.64
N ARG A 126 6.61 -1.66 -6.32
CA ARG A 126 5.54 -2.31 -5.57
C ARG A 126 5.14 -1.44 -4.39
N TYR A 127 3.85 -1.27 -4.20
CA TYR A 127 3.25 -0.76 -2.99
C TYR A 127 2.44 -1.86 -2.32
N CYS A 128 2.59 -2.00 -1.02
CA CYS A 128 1.72 -2.80 -0.17
C CYS A 128 1.56 -2.12 1.19
N GLU A 129 0.54 -2.53 1.93
CA GLU A 129 0.19 -1.89 3.19
C GLU A 129 -0.24 -2.89 4.26
N VAL A 130 -0.04 -2.50 5.51
CA VAL A 130 -0.54 -3.23 6.68
C VAL A 130 -1.45 -2.30 7.46
N PHE A 131 -2.70 -2.69 7.62
CA PHE A 131 -3.71 -2.01 8.44
C PHE A 131 -4.73 -3.00 8.99
N ASP A 132 -5.50 -2.58 9.98
CA ASP A 132 -6.57 -3.41 10.53
C ASP A 132 -7.85 -3.29 9.69
N ARG A 133 -8.10 -4.29 8.86
CA ARG A 133 -9.32 -4.39 8.05
C ARG A 133 -10.59 -4.46 8.88
N GLY A 134 -10.52 -5.05 10.09
CA GLY A 134 -11.64 -5.17 10.99
C GLY A 134 -12.17 -3.82 11.44
N VAL A 135 -11.29 -2.87 11.68
CA VAL A 135 -11.64 -1.48 12.04
C VAL A 135 -12.50 -0.84 10.96
N ALA A 136 -12.08 -0.90 9.70
CA ALA A 136 -12.83 -0.33 8.58
C ALA A 136 -14.21 -0.98 8.39
N LEU A 137 -14.28 -2.31 8.49
CA LEU A 137 -15.53 -3.06 8.32
C LEU A 137 -16.51 -2.83 9.47
N ALA A 138 -16.00 -2.72 10.71
CA ALA A 138 -16.81 -2.43 11.89
C ALA A 138 -17.46 -1.02 11.81
N GLN A 139 -16.72 -0.01 11.37
CA GLN A 139 -17.21 1.35 11.19
C GLN A 139 -18.32 1.43 10.12
N GLN A 140 -18.26 0.58 9.10
CA GLN A 140 -19.35 0.44 8.13
C GLN A 140 -20.59 -0.24 8.72
N GLY A 141 -20.49 -0.83 9.91
CA GLY A 141 -21.58 -1.51 10.60
C GLY A 141 -21.86 -2.91 10.05
N PHE A 142 -20.86 -3.59 9.49
CA PHE A 142 -21.03 -4.96 9.04
C PHE A 142 -21.21 -5.92 10.22
N ALA A 143 -22.06 -6.92 10.06
CA ALA A 143 -22.26 -7.95 11.06
C ALA A 143 -20.95 -8.74 11.32
N ALA A 144 -20.75 -9.18 12.57
CA ALA A 144 -19.54 -9.87 13.01
C ALA A 144 -19.16 -11.06 12.12
N ASP A 145 -20.13 -11.85 11.68
CA ASP A 145 -19.90 -12.99 10.78
C ASP A 145 -19.37 -12.57 9.39
N ARG A 146 -19.82 -11.39 8.90
CA ARG A 146 -19.29 -10.85 7.64
C ARG A 146 -17.85 -10.38 7.80
N ILE A 147 -17.55 -9.70 8.91
CA ILE A 147 -16.20 -9.27 9.26
C ILE A 147 -15.27 -10.48 9.35
N LYS A 148 -15.68 -11.50 10.11
CA LYS A 148 -14.93 -12.76 10.26
C LYS A 148 -14.60 -13.37 8.90
N ARG A 149 -15.58 -13.55 8.01
CA ARG A 149 -15.35 -14.11 6.66
C ARG A 149 -14.35 -13.30 5.83
N VAL A 150 -14.38 -11.97 5.89
CA VAL A 150 -13.44 -11.12 5.16
C VAL A 150 -12.02 -11.29 5.70
N VAL A 151 -11.87 -11.31 7.03
CA VAL A 151 -10.55 -11.47 7.69
C VAL A 151 -10.00 -12.88 7.45
N GLU A 152 -10.82 -13.94 7.54
CA GLU A 152 -10.41 -15.31 7.22
C GLU A 152 -9.94 -15.46 5.77
N LYS A 153 -10.63 -14.82 4.81
CA LYS A 153 -10.20 -14.80 3.40
C LYS A 153 -8.87 -14.07 3.23
N ALA A 154 -8.64 -12.98 3.98
CA ALA A 154 -7.37 -12.27 3.97
C ALA A 154 -6.23 -13.13 4.55
N ALA A 155 -6.48 -13.83 5.67
CA ALA A 155 -5.53 -14.76 6.29
C ALA A 155 -5.18 -15.92 5.34
N ALA A 156 -6.16 -16.48 4.65
CA ALA A 156 -5.91 -17.55 3.67
C ALA A 156 -5.04 -17.07 2.50
N ARG A 157 -5.29 -15.86 1.97
CA ARG A 157 -4.43 -15.26 0.92
C ARG A 157 -3.00 -15.04 1.41
N GLN A 158 -2.83 -14.49 2.61
CA GLN A 158 -1.53 -14.26 3.23
C GLN A 158 -0.76 -15.56 3.37
N ASN A 159 -1.39 -16.62 3.92
CA ASN A 159 -0.76 -17.92 4.14
C ASN A 159 -0.39 -18.64 2.84
N ALA A 160 -1.05 -18.32 1.74
CA ALA A 160 -0.77 -18.88 0.42
C ALA A 160 0.43 -18.22 -0.28
N THR A 161 0.94 -17.09 0.20
CA THR A 161 2.14 -16.48 -0.38
C THR A 161 3.36 -17.36 -0.14
N PRO A 162 4.34 -17.41 -1.08
CA PRO A 162 5.55 -18.25 -0.94
C PRO A 162 6.32 -17.95 0.35
N GLU A 163 6.41 -16.69 0.73
CA GLU A 163 7.11 -16.20 1.93
C GLU A 163 6.45 -16.71 3.21
N PHE A 164 5.12 -16.57 3.31
CA PHE A 164 4.38 -17.06 4.46
C PHE A 164 4.35 -18.59 4.54
N ALA A 165 4.17 -19.27 3.42
CA ALA A 165 4.25 -20.73 3.36
C ALA A 165 5.62 -21.23 3.84
N ALA A 166 6.71 -20.57 3.45
CA ALA A 166 8.05 -20.88 3.93
C ALA A 166 8.21 -20.60 5.44
N HIS A 167 7.62 -19.49 5.93
CA HIS A 167 7.64 -19.15 7.35
C HIS A 167 6.90 -20.20 8.20
N LEU A 168 5.71 -20.61 7.76
CA LEU A 168 4.87 -21.59 8.47
C LEU A 168 5.53 -22.99 8.50
N ARG A 169 6.23 -23.40 7.44
CA ARG A 169 7.02 -24.66 7.46
C ARG A 169 8.07 -24.64 8.57
N ARG A 170 8.83 -23.54 8.70
CA ARG A 170 9.82 -23.40 9.79
C ARG A 170 9.19 -23.40 11.19
N LEU A 171 7.95 -22.95 11.33
CA LEU A 171 7.22 -23.04 12.59
C LEU A 171 6.91 -24.49 12.94
N ALA A 172 6.44 -25.28 11.98
CA ALA A 172 6.13 -26.72 12.18
C ALA A 172 7.37 -27.54 12.56
N GLU A 173 8.53 -27.25 11.93
CA GLU A 173 9.81 -27.91 12.22
C GLU A 173 10.30 -27.68 13.66
N ARG A 174 9.95 -26.56 14.28
CA ARG A 174 10.33 -26.23 15.69
C ARG A 174 9.42 -26.91 16.73
N SER A 175 8.31 -27.46 16.32
CA SER A 175 7.30 -28.10 17.18
C SER A 175 7.36 -29.63 17.11
N ALA A 176 8.25 -30.17 16.28
CA ALA A 176 8.56 -31.60 16.13
C ALA A 176 9.84 -31.97 16.88
#